data_8f658b88287ff1e02d2dd771ae69c604
#
_entry.id   8f658b88287ff1e02d2dd771ae69c604
#
_cell.length_a   1.000
_cell.length_b   1.000
_cell.length_c   1.000
_cell.angle_alpha   90.00
_cell.angle_beta   90.00
_cell.angle_gamma   90.00
#
_symmetry.space_group_name_H-M   'P 1'
#
loop_
_entity.id
_entity.type
_entity.pdbx_description
1 polymer ?
#
loop_
_entity_poly.entity_id
_entity_poly.type
_entity_poly.pdbx_seq_one_letter_code
_entity_poly.pdbx_strand_id
1 'polypeptide(L)'
;MKQAMTGGCGLSRKLLTMALLSFATISGAQTATGPNKVYIEQVGSTNTITIEQVGGTNNVGGVTTTVATAVAGTGITTLTPDAPSSSNYGTITGSTNIVNITQTGNANSSQYNIRGNENSYTTNMLGNGNQTRLTIGNPNAAANNENVITEQIIGNNNMIIQDLVGSFITTNTVLDGDNNQVTSSLLSSRGSVSNVVTGNANVFNIQQLDAAGANGHVLAMMTTGDYNSITTQQQGTNDTTVNIQTQGSNNTITVRTSSSNIVSPATAIAR
;
A
#
# COMPACT_ATOMS: atom_id res chain seq x y z
N MET A 1 42.09 -22.64 -46.46
CA MET A 1 40.65 -22.68 -46.14
C MET A 1 40.44 -22.18 -44.72
N LYS A 2 40.04 -20.94 -44.57
CA LYS A 2 39.71 -20.33 -43.26
C LYS A 2 38.21 -20.15 -43.22
N GLN A 3 37.54 -20.82 -42.31
CA GLN A 3 36.12 -20.55 -41.97
C GLN A 3 36.07 -19.67 -40.72
N ALA A 4 35.53 -18.49 -40.89
CA ALA A 4 35.22 -17.59 -39.80
C ALA A 4 33.81 -17.95 -39.26
N MET A 5 33.70 -18.34 -37.98
CA MET A 5 32.44 -18.45 -37.28
C MET A 5 32.15 -17.12 -36.60
N THR A 6 31.20 -16.37 -37.12
CA THR A 6 30.59 -15.24 -36.45
C THR A 6 29.39 -15.74 -35.61
N GLY A 7 29.62 -15.91 -34.32
CA GLY A 7 28.53 -16.19 -33.36
C GLY A 7 27.84 -14.90 -32.97
N GLY A 8 26.70 -14.61 -33.59
CA GLY A 8 25.82 -13.55 -33.17
C GLY A 8 25.03 -13.98 -31.92
N CYS A 9 25.32 -13.39 -30.79
CA CYS A 9 24.52 -13.53 -29.57
C CYS A 9 23.27 -12.63 -29.70
N GLY A 10 22.20 -13.21 -30.23
CA GLY A 10 20.91 -12.55 -30.29
C GLY A 10 20.23 -12.61 -28.94
N LEU A 11 20.25 -11.52 -28.18
CA LEU A 11 19.35 -11.35 -27.03
C LEU A 11 17.91 -11.30 -27.54
N SER A 12 17.22 -12.42 -27.43
CA SER A 12 15.79 -12.50 -27.67
C SER A 12 15.06 -11.79 -26.52
N ARG A 13 14.64 -10.55 -26.76
CA ARG A 13 13.65 -9.88 -25.94
C ARG A 13 12.31 -10.62 -26.12
N LYS A 14 12.01 -11.55 -25.24
CA LYS A 14 10.66 -12.10 -25.14
C LYS A 14 9.77 -11.04 -24.50
N LEU A 15 9.09 -10.28 -25.33
CA LEU A 15 7.95 -9.48 -24.94
C LEU A 15 6.83 -10.48 -24.60
N LEU A 16 6.64 -10.77 -23.30
CA LEU A 16 5.53 -11.58 -22.85
C LEU A 16 4.32 -10.66 -22.63
N THR A 17 3.53 -10.48 -23.68
CA THR A 17 2.22 -9.85 -23.60
C THR A 17 1.26 -10.89 -23.03
N MET A 18 0.97 -10.83 -21.73
CA MET A 18 -0.15 -11.53 -21.13
C MET A 18 -1.16 -10.52 -20.64
N ALA A 19 -2.04 -10.08 -21.51
CA ALA A 19 -3.28 -9.44 -21.15
C ALA A 19 -4.37 -10.53 -21.09
N LEU A 20 -4.66 -11.05 -19.90
CA LEU A 20 -5.89 -11.81 -19.67
C LEU A 20 -6.95 -10.84 -19.12
N LEU A 21 -7.67 -10.17 -20.02
CA LEU A 21 -8.80 -9.34 -19.68
C LEU A 21 -10.04 -10.23 -19.65
N SER A 22 -10.49 -10.66 -18.48
CA SER A 22 -11.81 -11.24 -18.33
C SER A 22 -12.80 -10.11 -18.02
N PHE A 23 -13.63 -9.75 -18.99
CA PHE A 23 -14.74 -8.83 -18.78
C PHE A 23 -15.94 -9.60 -18.22
N ALA A 24 -16.27 -9.37 -16.96
CA ALA A 24 -17.58 -9.73 -16.45
C ALA A 24 -18.55 -8.58 -16.79
N THR A 25 -19.53 -8.84 -17.64
CA THR A 25 -20.59 -7.88 -17.92
C THR A 25 -21.58 -7.87 -16.76
N ILE A 26 -21.52 -6.84 -15.92
CA ILE A 26 -22.57 -6.57 -14.95
C ILE A 26 -23.51 -5.52 -15.57
N SER A 27 -24.75 -5.94 -15.82
CA SER A 27 -25.82 -5.04 -16.26
C SER A 27 -26.37 -4.23 -15.09
N GLY A 28 -25.75 -3.10 -14.83
CA GLY A 28 -26.26 -1.99 -14.02
C GLY A 28 -25.81 -0.72 -14.69
N ALA A 29 -26.73 0.11 -15.13
CA ALA A 29 -26.43 1.36 -15.84
C ALA A 29 -25.75 2.35 -14.89
N GLN A 30 -24.45 2.21 -14.73
CA GLN A 30 -23.61 3.28 -14.21
C GLN A 30 -23.07 4.05 -15.42
N THR A 31 -23.36 5.34 -15.50
CA THR A 31 -22.80 6.22 -16.52
C THR A 31 -21.30 6.33 -16.29
N ALA A 32 -20.54 5.47 -16.92
CA ALA A 32 -19.09 5.54 -16.94
C ALA A 32 -18.68 6.83 -17.67
N THR A 33 -18.05 7.74 -16.97
CA THR A 33 -17.64 9.06 -17.52
C THR A 33 -16.30 9.00 -18.26
N GLY A 34 -15.63 7.84 -18.30
CA GLY A 34 -14.37 7.65 -19.02
C GLY A 34 -13.85 6.22 -18.94
N PRO A 35 -12.83 5.87 -19.72
CA PRO A 35 -12.26 4.52 -19.72
C PRO A 35 -11.46 4.25 -18.45
N ASN A 36 -11.51 2.99 -18.02
CA ASN A 36 -10.58 2.48 -17.03
C ASN A 36 -9.17 2.35 -17.65
N LYS A 37 -8.14 2.53 -16.86
CA LYS A 37 -6.75 2.51 -17.31
C LYS A 37 -5.89 1.62 -16.45
N VAL A 38 -5.00 0.86 -17.10
CA VAL A 38 -4.04 0.00 -16.43
C VAL A 38 -2.67 0.17 -17.08
N TYR A 39 -1.67 0.50 -16.26
CA TYR A 39 -0.28 0.68 -16.71
C TYR A 39 0.64 -0.16 -15.82
N ILE A 40 1.24 -1.21 -16.38
CA ILE A 40 2.05 -2.18 -15.65
C ILE A 40 3.36 -2.43 -16.37
N GLU A 41 4.46 -2.46 -15.62
CA GLU A 41 5.75 -2.95 -16.04
C GLU A 41 6.22 -4.06 -15.08
N GLN A 42 6.64 -5.18 -15.64
CA GLN A 42 7.11 -6.32 -14.88
C GLN A 42 8.50 -6.73 -15.32
N VAL A 43 9.42 -6.84 -14.36
CA VAL A 43 10.76 -7.36 -14.54
C VAL A 43 11.00 -8.50 -13.56
N GLY A 44 11.28 -9.68 -14.08
CA GLY A 44 11.44 -10.91 -13.29
C GLY A 44 10.54 -12.03 -13.78
N SER A 45 10.42 -13.08 -13.00
CA SER A 45 9.71 -14.30 -13.40
C SER A 45 8.65 -14.72 -12.39
N THR A 46 7.65 -15.46 -12.87
CA THR A 46 6.64 -16.11 -12.03
C THR A 46 5.77 -15.14 -11.20
N ASN A 47 5.70 -13.85 -11.59
CA ASN A 47 4.81 -12.91 -10.93
C ASN A 47 3.37 -13.10 -11.46
N THR A 48 2.39 -12.93 -10.58
CA THR A 48 0.96 -13.01 -10.90
C THR A 48 0.30 -11.66 -10.66
N ILE A 49 -0.40 -11.13 -11.66
CA ILE A 49 -1.10 -9.86 -11.56
C ILE A 49 -2.55 -10.08 -12.00
N THR A 50 -3.48 -9.76 -11.13
CA THR A 50 -4.93 -9.81 -11.40
C THR A 50 -5.52 -8.44 -11.13
N ILE A 51 -6.20 -7.87 -12.12
CA ILE A 51 -6.85 -6.56 -11.98
C ILE A 51 -8.27 -6.67 -12.51
N GLU A 52 -9.21 -6.27 -11.67
CA GLU A 52 -10.62 -6.16 -12.00
C GLU A 52 -11.10 -4.72 -11.75
N GLN A 53 -11.70 -4.11 -12.75
CA GLN A 53 -12.22 -2.74 -12.65
C GLN A 53 -13.67 -2.70 -13.16
N VAL A 54 -14.59 -2.34 -12.28
CA VAL A 54 -16.01 -2.18 -12.56
C VAL A 54 -16.40 -0.72 -12.31
N GLY A 55 -17.03 -0.08 -13.30
CA GLY A 55 -17.32 1.35 -13.28
C GLY A 55 -16.44 2.12 -14.25
N GLY A 56 -16.30 3.43 -14.07
CA GLY A 56 -15.57 4.28 -15.00
C GLY A 56 -14.42 5.07 -14.37
N THR A 57 -13.44 5.45 -15.20
CA THR A 57 -12.28 6.26 -14.79
C THR A 57 -11.42 5.67 -13.69
N ASN A 58 -11.52 4.37 -13.41
CA ASN A 58 -10.64 3.69 -12.48
C ASN A 58 -9.23 3.55 -13.08
N ASN A 59 -8.21 3.70 -12.26
CA ASN A 59 -6.84 3.68 -12.71
C ASN A 59 -5.98 2.73 -11.88
N VAL A 60 -5.10 1.99 -12.55
CA VAL A 60 -4.02 1.24 -11.93
C VAL A 60 -2.71 1.63 -12.59
N GLY A 61 -1.72 2.01 -11.80
CA GLY A 61 -0.44 2.46 -12.34
C GLY A 61 0.66 2.58 -11.30
N GLY A 62 1.76 3.19 -11.69
CA GLY A 62 2.94 3.37 -10.87
C GLY A 62 2.86 4.55 -9.91
N VAL A 63 3.70 4.46 -8.92
CA VAL A 63 3.91 5.53 -7.94
C VAL A 63 4.68 6.65 -8.59
N THR A 64 4.09 7.84 -8.63
CA THR A 64 4.80 9.06 -8.99
C THR A 64 5.53 9.63 -7.78
N THR A 65 6.60 10.34 -8.03
CA THR A 65 7.25 11.17 -7.01
C THR A 65 6.32 12.34 -6.67
N THR A 66 5.49 12.16 -5.68
CA THR A 66 4.57 13.20 -5.24
C THR A 66 5.20 14.12 -4.24
N VAL A 67 4.86 15.39 -4.36
CA VAL A 67 5.23 16.40 -3.37
C VAL A 67 4.45 16.12 -2.10
N ALA A 68 5.16 15.78 -1.04
CA ALA A 68 4.60 15.66 0.29
C ALA A 68 4.19 17.07 0.77
N THR A 69 2.91 17.31 0.95
CA THR A 69 2.45 18.55 1.54
C THR A 69 2.19 18.32 3.03
N ALA A 70 3.01 18.96 3.86
CA ALA A 70 2.79 18.90 5.31
C ALA A 70 1.53 19.68 5.67
N VAL A 71 0.61 19.04 6.35
CA VAL A 71 -0.54 19.73 6.94
C VAL A 71 -0.08 20.42 8.22
N ALA A 72 -0.10 21.76 8.20
CA ALA A 72 0.41 22.57 9.29
C ALA A 72 -0.26 22.19 10.63
N GLY A 73 0.56 21.91 11.64
CA GLY A 73 0.10 21.63 13.00
C GLY A 73 -0.30 20.18 13.31
N THR A 74 -0.35 19.29 12.33
CA THR A 74 -0.79 17.90 12.54
C THR A 74 0.34 16.86 12.48
N GLY A 75 1.51 17.22 11.96
CA GLY A 75 2.60 16.28 11.68
C GLY A 75 2.27 15.28 10.56
N ILE A 76 1.17 15.48 9.85
CA ILE A 76 0.70 14.64 8.77
C ILE A 76 1.19 15.19 7.44
N THR A 77 1.73 14.32 6.64
CA THR A 77 2.11 14.61 5.27
C THR A 77 1.06 14.04 4.33
N THR A 78 0.30 14.90 3.67
CA THR A 78 -0.60 14.47 2.59
C THR A 78 0.21 14.29 1.32
N LEU A 79 0.15 13.10 0.75
CA LEU A 79 0.66 12.84 -0.59
C LEU A 79 -0.51 12.92 -1.56
N THR A 80 -0.38 13.76 -2.58
CA THR A 80 -1.35 13.79 -3.67
C THR A 80 -0.81 12.91 -4.79
N PRO A 81 -1.39 11.74 -5.06
CA PRO A 81 -0.94 10.93 -6.18
C PRO A 81 -1.21 11.68 -7.49
N ASP A 82 -0.23 11.73 -8.37
CA ASP A 82 -0.50 12.15 -9.75
C ASP A 82 -1.38 11.11 -10.44
N ALA A 83 -2.15 11.56 -11.42
CA ALA A 83 -2.96 10.65 -12.20
C ALA A 83 -2.05 9.60 -12.88
N PRO A 84 -2.37 8.30 -12.82
CA PRO A 84 -1.64 7.28 -13.55
C PRO A 84 -1.56 7.64 -15.03
N SER A 85 -0.37 7.63 -15.56
CA SER A 85 -0.11 7.95 -16.96
C SER A 85 0.72 6.84 -17.61
N SER A 86 0.80 6.84 -18.93
CA SER A 86 1.66 5.91 -19.66
C SER A 86 3.16 6.05 -19.36
N SER A 87 3.55 7.09 -18.63
CA SER A 87 4.90 7.26 -18.10
C SER A 87 5.09 6.71 -16.69
N ASN A 88 4.00 6.31 -16.02
CA ASN A 88 3.98 5.81 -14.65
C ASN A 88 3.35 4.43 -14.61
N TYR A 89 4.14 3.42 -14.84
CA TYR A 89 3.70 2.03 -14.73
C TYR A 89 3.69 1.57 -13.27
N GLY A 90 2.71 0.74 -12.90
CA GLY A 90 2.83 -0.11 -11.73
C GLY A 90 3.99 -1.07 -11.96
N THR A 91 5.04 -0.98 -11.14
CA THR A 91 6.26 -1.76 -11.39
C THR A 91 6.39 -2.91 -10.41
N ILE A 92 6.77 -4.06 -10.96
CA ILE A 92 7.20 -5.22 -10.18
C ILE A 92 8.60 -5.59 -10.64
N THR A 93 9.57 -5.53 -9.74
CA THR A 93 10.94 -5.97 -9.99
C THR A 93 11.29 -7.11 -9.03
N GLY A 94 11.37 -8.32 -9.52
CA GLY A 94 11.63 -9.52 -8.74
C GLY A 94 10.77 -10.68 -9.21
N SER A 95 10.70 -11.73 -8.40
CA SER A 95 10.05 -12.98 -8.79
C SER A 95 9.03 -13.45 -7.76
N THR A 96 8.04 -14.20 -8.23
CA THR A 96 7.01 -14.84 -7.40
C THR A 96 6.13 -13.82 -6.62
N ASN A 97 6.04 -12.58 -7.08
CA ASN A 97 5.17 -11.59 -6.46
C ASN A 97 3.72 -11.77 -6.94
N ILE A 98 2.78 -11.47 -6.07
CA ILE A 98 1.33 -11.55 -6.33
C ILE A 98 0.73 -10.17 -6.15
N VAL A 99 -0.01 -9.68 -7.15
CA VAL A 99 -0.76 -8.41 -7.09
C VAL A 99 -2.20 -8.66 -7.49
N ASN A 100 -3.13 -8.40 -6.59
CA ASN A 100 -4.56 -8.50 -6.82
C ASN A 100 -5.22 -7.15 -6.54
N ILE A 101 -5.86 -6.56 -7.53
CA ILE A 101 -6.51 -5.27 -7.42
C ILE A 101 -7.93 -5.36 -7.95
N THR A 102 -8.89 -5.04 -7.07
CA THR A 102 -10.30 -4.94 -7.44
C THR A 102 -10.80 -3.53 -7.16
N GLN A 103 -11.36 -2.89 -8.17
CA GLN A 103 -11.92 -1.54 -8.07
C GLN A 103 -13.36 -1.55 -8.57
N THR A 104 -14.30 -1.26 -7.68
CA THR A 104 -15.72 -1.15 -8.00
C THR A 104 -16.21 0.25 -7.68
N GLY A 105 -16.73 0.95 -8.68
CA GLY A 105 -17.15 2.34 -8.60
C GLY A 105 -16.38 3.21 -9.60
N ASN A 106 -16.31 4.51 -9.35
CA ASN A 106 -15.72 5.44 -10.28
C ASN A 106 -14.50 6.17 -9.69
N ALA A 107 -13.54 6.50 -10.54
CA ALA A 107 -12.37 7.31 -10.19
C ALA A 107 -11.51 6.72 -9.06
N ASN A 108 -11.54 5.41 -8.83
CA ASN A 108 -10.62 4.77 -7.90
C ASN A 108 -9.23 4.66 -8.52
N SER A 109 -8.20 4.84 -7.71
CA SER A 109 -6.80 4.79 -8.16
C SER A 109 -5.96 3.88 -7.27
N SER A 110 -5.27 2.92 -7.86
CA SER A 110 -4.26 2.11 -7.18
C SER A 110 -2.90 2.30 -7.85
N GLN A 111 -1.92 2.69 -7.06
CA GLN A 111 -0.54 2.86 -7.49
C GLN A 111 0.38 1.93 -6.70
N TYR A 112 1.29 1.25 -7.39
CA TYR A 112 2.22 0.38 -6.69
C TYR A 112 3.61 0.33 -7.34
N ASN A 113 4.62 0.10 -6.49
CA ASN A 113 5.98 -0.20 -6.89
C ASN A 113 6.53 -1.27 -5.94
N ILE A 114 6.74 -2.47 -6.45
CA ILE A 114 7.17 -3.62 -5.67
C ILE A 114 8.55 -4.06 -6.13
N ARG A 115 9.52 -4.10 -5.20
CA ARG A 115 10.87 -4.58 -5.41
C ARG A 115 11.21 -5.66 -4.41
N GLY A 116 11.51 -6.84 -4.90
CA GLY A 116 11.81 -8.02 -4.10
C GLY A 116 11.05 -9.24 -4.58
N ASN A 117 11.08 -10.30 -3.80
CA ASN A 117 10.47 -11.56 -4.18
C ASN A 117 9.39 -11.99 -3.18
N GLU A 118 8.45 -12.78 -3.65
CA GLU A 118 7.43 -13.42 -2.80
C GLU A 118 6.54 -12.43 -2.04
N ASN A 119 6.43 -11.18 -2.54
CA ASN A 119 5.53 -10.20 -1.93
C ASN A 119 4.10 -10.41 -2.43
N SER A 120 3.13 -10.23 -1.54
CA SER A 120 1.70 -10.29 -1.85
C SER A 120 1.02 -8.96 -1.56
N TYR A 121 0.40 -8.37 -2.56
CA TYR A 121 -0.40 -7.17 -2.44
C TYR A 121 -1.83 -7.43 -2.92
N THR A 122 -2.79 -7.21 -2.03
CA THR A 122 -4.20 -7.33 -2.35
C THR A 122 -4.91 -6.06 -1.92
N THR A 123 -5.61 -5.40 -2.84
CA THR A 123 -6.46 -4.25 -2.54
C THR A 123 -7.84 -4.41 -3.17
N ASN A 124 -8.86 -4.10 -2.38
CA ASN A 124 -10.25 -4.11 -2.81
C ASN A 124 -10.92 -2.77 -2.45
N MET A 125 -11.36 -2.03 -3.48
CA MET A 125 -12.00 -0.73 -3.33
C MET A 125 -13.44 -0.81 -3.80
N LEU A 126 -14.37 -0.48 -2.91
CA LEU A 126 -15.79 -0.36 -3.18
C LEU A 126 -16.26 1.06 -2.86
N GLY A 127 -16.60 1.83 -3.89
CA GLY A 127 -17.00 3.23 -3.78
C GLY A 127 -16.30 4.10 -4.81
N ASN A 128 -16.26 5.41 -4.60
CA ASN A 128 -15.75 6.34 -5.58
C ASN A 128 -14.57 7.17 -5.05
N GLY A 129 -13.63 7.49 -5.92
CA GLY A 129 -12.52 8.39 -5.58
C GLY A 129 -11.53 7.84 -4.56
N ASN A 130 -11.55 6.54 -4.27
CA ASN A 130 -10.61 5.95 -3.33
C ASN A 130 -9.23 5.82 -3.95
N GLN A 131 -8.20 5.99 -3.14
CA GLN A 131 -6.82 5.97 -3.60
C GLN A 131 -5.96 5.08 -2.71
N THR A 132 -5.15 4.22 -3.35
CA THR A 132 -4.09 3.49 -2.66
C THR A 132 -2.75 3.73 -3.34
N ARG A 133 -1.71 3.81 -2.52
CA ARG A 133 -0.34 3.85 -2.97
C ARG A 133 0.52 2.92 -2.12
N LEU A 134 1.16 1.97 -2.77
CA LEU A 134 2.07 1.03 -2.13
C LEU A 134 3.47 1.13 -2.73
N THR A 135 4.48 1.29 -1.87
CA THR A 135 5.87 1.09 -2.23
C THR A 135 6.46 -0.02 -1.37
N ILE A 136 6.99 -1.06 -1.98
CA ILE A 136 7.78 -2.08 -1.30
C ILE A 136 9.21 -2.00 -1.81
N GLY A 137 10.14 -1.77 -0.90
CA GLY A 137 11.56 -1.76 -1.17
C GLY A 137 12.15 -0.40 -1.55
N ASN A 138 13.43 -0.29 -1.28
CA ASN A 138 14.24 0.86 -1.66
C ASN A 138 15.17 0.44 -2.81
N PRO A 139 15.38 1.26 -3.86
CA PRO A 139 16.29 0.94 -4.95
C PRO A 139 17.74 0.62 -4.51
N ASN A 140 18.12 1.08 -3.30
CA ASN A 140 19.46 0.92 -2.76
C ASN A 140 19.55 -0.08 -1.58
N ALA A 141 18.46 -0.78 -1.23
CA ALA A 141 18.42 -1.73 -0.12
C ALA A 141 18.46 -3.18 -0.60
N ALA A 142 18.91 -4.07 0.27
CA ALA A 142 18.81 -5.51 0.09
C ALA A 142 17.35 -5.96 -0.11
N ALA A 143 17.16 -7.16 -0.64
CA ALA A 143 15.87 -7.71 -1.01
C ALA A 143 14.79 -7.51 0.08
N ASN A 144 13.62 -7.06 -0.37
CA ASN A 144 12.43 -6.90 0.46
C ASN A 144 11.48 -8.03 0.07
N ASN A 145 11.47 -9.08 0.88
CA ASN A 145 10.80 -10.32 0.51
C ASN A 145 9.69 -10.69 1.50
N GLU A 146 8.76 -11.49 1.01
CA GLU A 146 7.73 -12.12 1.83
C GLU A 146 6.86 -11.13 2.61
N ASN A 147 6.61 -9.94 2.03
CA ASN A 147 5.70 -8.97 2.62
C ASN A 147 4.26 -9.28 2.18
N VAL A 148 3.31 -9.16 3.12
CA VAL A 148 1.89 -9.41 2.87
C VAL A 148 1.09 -8.16 3.20
N ILE A 149 0.47 -7.58 2.19
CA ILE A 149 -0.30 -6.36 2.30
C ILE A 149 -1.73 -6.62 1.84
N THR A 150 -2.68 -6.33 2.71
CA THR A 150 -4.11 -6.42 2.40
C THR A 150 -4.80 -5.11 2.73
N GLU A 151 -5.54 -4.59 1.77
CA GLU A 151 -6.31 -3.36 1.91
C GLU A 151 -7.75 -3.61 1.47
N GLN A 152 -8.70 -3.22 2.31
CA GLN A 152 -10.12 -3.20 1.98
C GLN A 152 -10.66 -1.81 2.25
N ILE A 153 -11.26 -1.20 1.25
CA ILE A 153 -11.81 0.16 1.33
C ILE A 153 -13.26 0.10 0.90
N ILE A 154 -14.14 0.54 1.79
CA ILE A 154 -15.58 0.69 1.55
C ILE A 154 -15.93 2.15 1.82
N GLY A 155 -16.51 2.83 0.84
CA GLY A 155 -16.85 4.26 0.95
C GLY A 155 -16.17 5.11 -0.10
N ASN A 156 -16.12 6.41 0.12
CA ASN A 156 -15.66 7.35 -0.89
C ASN A 156 -14.49 8.21 -0.41
N ASN A 157 -13.61 8.59 -1.34
CA ASN A 157 -12.49 9.49 -1.11
C ASN A 157 -11.56 9.06 0.03
N ASN A 158 -11.43 7.78 0.28
CA ASN A 158 -10.47 7.27 1.24
C ASN A 158 -9.08 7.17 0.61
N MET A 159 -8.03 7.35 1.42
CA MET A 159 -6.65 7.29 0.96
C MET A 159 -5.80 6.40 1.87
N ILE A 160 -5.10 5.44 1.27
CA ILE A 160 -4.08 4.62 1.94
C ILE A 160 -2.74 4.83 1.26
N ILE A 161 -1.71 5.14 2.05
CA ILE A 161 -0.34 5.24 1.59
C ILE A 161 0.53 4.35 2.46
N GLN A 162 1.26 3.43 1.84
CA GLN A 162 2.15 2.52 2.54
C GLN A 162 3.52 2.49 1.86
N ASP A 163 4.56 2.81 2.64
CA ASP A 163 5.95 2.70 2.24
C ASP A 163 6.65 1.69 3.14
N LEU A 164 7.04 0.55 2.58
CA LEU A 164 7.57 -0.60 3.30
C LEU A 164 9.00 -0.91 2.85
N VAL A 165 9.92 -0.94 3.80
CA VAL A 165 11.31 -1.34 3.56
C VAL A 165 11.69 -2.42 4.57
N GLY A 166 11.85 -3.64 4.12
CA GLY A 166 12.16 -4.81 4.95
C GLY A 166 11.49 -6.07 4.43
N SER A 167 11.58 -7.12 5.21
CA SER A 167 11.02 -8.43 4.86
C SER A 167 10.09 -8.94 5.95
N PHE A 168 9.15 -9.81 5.60
CA PHE A 168 8.18 -10.39 6.52
C PHE A 168 7.25 -9.36 7.18
N ILE A 169 6.99 -8.24 6.51
CA ILE A 169 6.06 -7.23 7.00
C ILE A 169 4.63 -7.66 6.63
N THR A 170 3.73 -7.57 7.60
CA THR A 170 2.31 -7.84 7.37
C THR A 170 1.49 -6.59 7.68
N THR A 171 0.74 -6.10 6.72
CA THR A 171 -0.23 -5.02 6.95
C THR A 171 -1.63 -5.46 6.54
N ASN A 172 -2.59 -5.16 7.39
CA ASN A 172 -4.01 -5.36 7.08
C ASN A 172 -4.77 -4.08 7.42
N THR A 173 -5.31 -3.41 6.43
CA THR A 173 -6.02 -2.15 6.59
C THR A 173 -7.44 -2.32 6.06
N VAL A 174 -8.42 -2.05 6.91
CA VAL A 174 -9.84 -2.00 6.55
C VAL A 174 -10.36 -0.61 6.85
N LEU A 175 -10.87 0.07 5.84
CA LEU A 175 -11.55 1.37 5.97
C LEU A 175 -13.02 1.19 5.57
N ASP A 176 -13.92 1.61 6.46
CA ASP A 176 -15.35 1.65 6.21
C ASP A 176 -15.88 3.05 6.57
N GLY A 177 -16.23 3.83 5.56
CA GLY A 177 -16.65 5.22 5.67
C GLY A 177 -15.97 6.11 4.62
N ASP A 178 -16.15 7.41 4.75
CA ASP A 178 -15.70 8.37 3.76
C ASP A 178 -14.55 9.25 4.26
N ASN A 179 -13.69 9.68 3.35
CA ASN A 179 -12.62 10.65 3.60
C ASN A 179 -11.60 10.22 4.69
N ASN A 180 -11.42 8.94 4.92
CA ASN A 180 -10.41 8.45 5.86
C ASN A 180 -9.03 8.43 5.20
N GLN A 181 -8.00 8.70 5.99
CA GLN A 181 -6.62 8.68 5.54
C GLN A 181 -5.74 7.81 6.44
N VAL A 182 -5.01 6.89 5.82
CA VAL A 182 -3.99 6.06 6.49
C VAL A 182 -2.65 6.27 5.81
N THR A 183 -1.63 6.61 6.59
CA THR A 183 -0.25 6.69 6.13
C THR A 183 0.62 5.77 6.99
N SER A 184 1.28 4.82 6.38
CA SER A 184 2.17 3.89 7.07
C SER A 184 3.57 3.94 6.47
N SER A 185 4.58 4.10 7.31
CA SER A 185 5.99 3.99 6.90
C SER A 185 6.67 2.97 7.81
N LEU A 186 7.02 1.84 7.24
CA LEU A 186 7.64 0.74 7.97
C LEU A 186 9.04 0.47 7.42
N LEU A 187 10.03 0.77 8.25
CA LEU A 187 11.42 0.39 8.04
C LEU A 187 11.76 -0.69 9.09
N SER A 188 11.34 -1.91 8.82
CA SER A 188 11.36 -2.98 9.80
C SER A 188 11.49 -4.34 9.13
N SER A 189 12.09 -5.27 9.83
CA SER A 189 11.98 -6.68 9.52
C SER A 189 10.95 -7.31 10.45
N ARG A 190 9.95 -8.02 9.90
CA ARG A 190 8.87 -8.68 10.65
C ARG A 190 7.90 -7.72 11.36
N GLY A 191 7.69 -6.53 10.83
CA GLY A 191 6.69 -5.60 11.36
C GLY A 191 5.25 -6.08 11.09
N SER A 192 4.33 -5.76 12.01
CA SER A 192 2.91 -6.03 11.82
C SER A 192 2.06 -4.81 12.13
N VAL A 193 1.17 -4.46 11.21
CA VAL A 193 0.18 -3.40 11.38
C VAL A 193 -1.20 -3.95 11.03
N SER A 194 -2.16 -3.78 11.89
CA SER A 194 -3.56 -4.09 11.62
C SER A 194 -4.42 -2.88 11.99
N ASN A 195 -5.12 -2.32 11.02
CA ASN A 195 -6.00 -1.18 11.20
C ASN A 195 -7.44 -1.62 10.90
N VAL A 196 -8.37 -1.23 11.73
CA VAL A 196 -9.80 -1.31 11.43
C VAL A 196 -10.38 0.05 11.74
N VAL A 197 -10.93 0.71 10.76
CA VAL A 197 -11.47 2.07 10.88
C VAL A 197 -12.91 2.07 10.41
N THR A 198 -13.82 2.50 11.25
CA THR A 198 -15.22 2.72 10.91
C THR A 198 -15.59 4.14 11.23
N GLY A 199 -16.13 4.87 10.27
CA GLY A 199 -16.49 6.28 10.40
C GLY A 199 -15.79 7.16 9.37
N ASN A 200 -15.96 8.47 9.50
CA ASN A 200 -15.56 9.41 8.46
C ASN A 200 -14.46 10.35 8.91
N ALA A 201 -13.67 10.81 7.96
CA ALA A 201 -12.63 11.82 8.17
C ALA A 201 -11.64 11.48 9.28
N ASN A 202 -11.33 10.22 9.47
CA ASN A 202 -10.31 9.78 10.41
C ASN A 202 -8.93 9.83 9.76
N VAL A 203 -7.91 10.20 10.51
CA VAL A 203 -6.54 10.35 10.03
C VAL A 203 -5.57 9.55 10.89
N PHE A 204 -4.79 8.70 10.25
CA PHE A 204 -3.81 7.83 10.89
C PHE A 204 -2.43 8.03 10.27
N ASN A 205 -1.44 8.22 11.14
CA ASN A 205 -0.05 8.25 10.76
C ASN A 205 0.71 7.22 11.60
N ILE A 206 1.30 6.23 10.95
CA ILE A 206 1.94 5.09 11.58
C ILE A 206 3.38 5.02 11.11
N GLN A 207 4.32 5.01 12.03
CA GLN A 207 5.73 4.80 11.74
C GLN A 207 6.27 3.67 12.61
N GLN A 208 6.88 2.69 11.97
CA GLN A 208 7.66 1.66 12.65
C GLN A 208 9.08 1.72 12.12
N LEU A 209 10.00 2.09 12.99
CA LEU A 209 11.42 2.22 12.67
C LEU A 209 12.19 1.21 13.51
N ASP A 210 12.74 0.22 12.84
CA ASP A 210 13.44 -0.88 13.48
C ASP A 210 14.91 -0.89 13.10
N ALA A 211 15.78 -1.15 14.04
CA ALA A 211 17.19 -1.39 13.77
C ALA A 211 17.40 -2.85 13.34
N ALA A 212 18.44 -3.09 12.56
CA ALA A 212 18.79 -4.41 12.09
C ALA A 212 18.91 -5.42 13.26
N GLY A 213 18.12 -6.50 13.22
CA GLY A 213 18.18 -7.57 14.19
C GLY A 213 16.99 -7.68 15.15
N ALA A 214 16.07 -6.71 15.18
CA ALA A 214 14.86 -6.81 15.99
C ALA A 214 13.86 -7.86 15.41
N ASN A 215 13.00 -8.38 16.25
CA ASN A 215 12.01 -9.38 15.83
C ASN A 215 10.75 -8.75 15.24
N GLY A 216 10.60 -7.45 15.34
CA GLY A 216 9.54 -6.66 14.74
C GLY A 216 8.66 -5.92 15.74
N HIS A 217 8.01 -4.87 15.22
CA HIS A 217 7.04 -4.09 15.96
C HIS A 217 5.63 -4.54 15.60
N VAL A 218 4.75 -4.54 16.57
CA VAL A 218 3.34 -4.86 16.39
C VAL A 218 2.48 -3.67 16.74
N LEU A 219 1.61 -3.28 15.83
CA LEU A 219 0.59 -2.27 16.06
C LEU A 219 -0.77 -2.88 15.69
N ALA A 220 -1.73 -2.80 16.57
CA ALA A 220 -3.12 -3.07 16.26
C ALA A 220 -3.95 -1.85 16.61
N MET A 221 -4.85 -1.46 15.74
CA MET A 221 -5.71 -0.29 15.91
C MET A 221 -7.16 -0.70 15.66
N MET A 222 -8.07 -0.08 16.38
CA MET A 222 -9.48 -0.13 16.07
C MET A 222 -10.04 1.26 16.37
N THR A 223 -10.75 1.83 15.42
CA THR A 223 -11.35 3.16 15.58
C THR A 223 -12.79 3.09 15.15
N THR A 224 -13.67 3.68 15.93
CA THR A 224 -15.09 3.84 15.59
C THR A 224 -15.46 5.29 15.87
N GLY A 225 -16.12 5.94 14.94
CA GLY A 225 -16.52 7.35 15.01
C GLY A 225 -15.73 8.23 14.05
N ASP A 226 -16.04 9.52 14.06
CA ASP A 226 -15.58 10.46 13.05
C ASP A 226 -14.50 11.40 13.58
N TYR A 227 -13.69 11.95 12.67
CA TYR A 227 -12.69 12.99 12.96
C TYR A 227 -11.66 12.58 14.02
N ASN A 228 -11.30 11.32 14.10
CA ASN A 228 -10.23 10.89 15.01
C ASN A 228 -8.87 11.07 14.34
N SER A 229 -7.90 11.54 15.10
CA SER A 229 -6.51 11.70 14.66
C SER A 229 -5.57 10.84 15.50
N ILE A 230 -4.91 9.88 14.89
CA ILE A 230 -4.04 8.95 15.62
C ILE A 230 -2.64 8.97 14.97
N THR A 231 -1.65 9.31 15.77
CA THR A 231 -0.24 9.26 15.36
C THR A 231 0.49 8.26 16.25
N THR A 232 1.16 7.30 15.62
CA THR A 232 1.99 6.33 16.33
C THR A 232 3.39 6.31 15.78
N GLN A 233 4.37 6.20 16.65
CA GLN A 233 5.75 5.99 16.31
C GLN A 233 6.34 4.91 17.21
N GLN A 234 6.81 3.83 16.62
CA GLN A 234 7.55 2.78 17.31
C GLN A 234 8.97 2.77 16.76
N GLN A 235 9.95 2.90 17.65
CA GLN A 235 11.36 2.93 17.28
C GLN A 235 12.18 2.15 18.29
N GLY A 236 13.12 1.38 17.83
CA GLY A 236 14.10 0.72 18.71
C GLY A 236 14.52 -0.66 18.21
N THR A 237 15.48 -1.23 18.92
CA THR A 237 16.04 -2.55 18.62
C THR A 237 15.24 -3.71 19.23
N ASN A 238 14.35 -3.42 20.17
CA ASN A 238 13.50 -4.42 20.80
C ASN A 238 12.08 -4.32 20.28
N ASP A 239 11.39 -5.43 20.28
CA ASP A 239 9.99 -5.52 19.89
C ASP A 239 9.13 -4.64 20.78
N THR A 240 8.22 -3.90 20.14
CA THR A 240 7.22 -3.12 20.86
C THR A 240 5.83 -3.49 20.36
N THR A 241 4.89 -3.59 21.30
CA THR A 241 3.48 -3.80 20.97
C THR A 241 2.68 -2.59 21.37
N VAL A 242 1.94 -2.02 20.42
CA VAL A 242 1.00 -0.93 20.64
C VAL A 242 -0.38 -1.40 20.22
N ASN A 243 -1.34 -1.31 21.13
CA ASN A 243 -2.73 -1.60 20.85
C ASN A 243 -3.55 -0.35 21.16
N ILE A 244 -4.23 0.20 20.16
CA ILE A 244 -5.04 1.41 20.29
C ILE A 244 -6.48 1.04 19.97
N GLN A 245 -7.36 1.31 20.90
CA GLN A 245 -8.80 1.20 20.69
C GLN A 245 -9.44 2.54 20.96
N THR A 246 -10.07 3.12 19.96
CA THR A 246 -10.75 4.42 20.06
C THR A 246 -12.21 4.23 19.72
N GLN A 247 -13.09 4.75 20.54
CA GLN A 247 -14.51 4.79 20.30
C GLN A 247 -15.00 6.23 20.55
N GLY A 248 -15.83 6.76 19.67
CA GLY A 248 -16.27 8.14 19.71
C GLY A 248 -15.56 9.01 18.68
N SER A 249 -15.87 10.28 18.68
CA SER A 249 -15.43 11.22 17.65
C SER A 249 -14.52 12.29 18.21
N ASN A 250 -13.71 12.93 17.33
CA ASN A 250 -12.79 14.02 17.66
C ASN A 250 -11.70 13.65 18.67
N ASN A 251 -11.30 12.38 18.74
CA ASN A 251 -10.20 11.97 19.58
C ASN A 251 -8.86 12.27 18.91
N THR A 252 -7.90 12.76 19.72
CA THR A 252 -6.51 12.89 19.29
C THR A 252 -5.63 12.00 20.14
N ILE A 253 -4.95 11.06 19.53
CA ILE A 253 -4.09 10.10 20.22
C ILE A 253 -2.69 10.17 19.60
N THR A 254 -1.68 10.37 20.44
CA THR A 254 -0.27 10.28 20.02
C THR A 254 0.44 9.29 20.91
N VAL A 255 0.99 8.24 20.29
CA VAL A 255 1.77 7.23 21.01
C VAL A 255 3.16 7.18 20.41
N ARG A 256 4.18 7.36 21.25
CA ARG A 256 5.57 7.18 20.86
C ARG A 256 6.22 6.16 21.79
N THR A 257 6.75 5.12 21.22
CA THR A 257 7.55 4.13 21.94
C THR A 257 8.96 4.15 21.38
N SER A 258 9.92 4.30 22.27
CA SER A 258 11.35 4.20 21.94
C SER A 258 11.97 3.21 22.90
N SER A 259 12.45 2.09 22.41
CA SER A 259 13.04 1.08 23.29
C SER A 259 14.51 0.89 22.99
N SER A 260 15.31 1.12 24.02
CA SER A 260 16.63 0.50 24.09
C SER A 260 16.63 -0.80 24.90
N ASN A 261 15.60 -1.10 25.72
CA ASN A 261 15.54 -2.34 26.55
C ASN A 261 14.19 -2.61 27.23
N ILE A 262 13.05 -2.08 26.79
CA ILE A 262 11.80 -2.29 27.51
C ILE A 262 10.72 -2.83 26.58
N VAL A 263 10.29 -4.05 26.83
CA VAL A 263 9.02 -4.59 26.30
C VAL A 263 7.89 -4.01 27.17
N SER A 264 7.26 -2.96 26.72
CA SER A 264 6.11 -2.40 27.43
C SER A 264 4.93 -2.29 26.45
N PRO A 265 3.81 -3.00 26.71
CA PRO A 265 2.60 -2.76 25.97
C PRO A 265 2.06 -1.38 26.32
N ALA A 266 1.95 -0.50 25.34
CA ALA A 266 1.21 0.75 25.50
C ALA A 266 -0.22 0.51 25.02
N THR A 267 -1.19 0.69 25.92
CA THR A 267 -2.61 0.60 25.59
C THR A 267 -3.23 1.98 25.80
N ALA A 268 -3.78 2.56 24.73
CA ALA A 268 -4.56 3.78 24.81
C ALA A 268 -6.03 3.45 24.56
N ILE A 269 -6.90 3.77 25.49
CA ILE A 269 -8.35 3.61 25.36
C ILE A 269 -8.97 4.99 25.54
N ALA A 270 -9.59 5.52 24.48
CA ALA A 270 -10.44 6.69 24.54
C ALA A 270 -11.91 6.23 24.44
N ARG A 271 -12.77 6.71 25.32
CA ARG A 271 -14.20 6.37 25.35
C ARG A 271 -15.05 7.60 25.07
#